data_7010d560b67b0ea16d2e5690f2eab651
#
_entry.id   7010d560b67b0ea16d2e5690f2eab651
#
_cell.length_a   1.000
_cell.length_b   1.000
_cell.length_c   1.000
_cell.angle_alpha   90.00
_cell.angle_beta   90.00
_cell.angle_gamma   90.00
#
_symmetry.space_group_name_H-M   'P 1'
#
loop_
_entity.id
_entity.type
_entity.pdbx_description
1 polymer ?
#
loop_
_entity_poly.entity_id
_entity_poly.type
_entity_poly.pdbx_seq_one_letter_code
_entity_poly.pdbx_strand_id
1 'polypeptide(L)'
;MIKSFKCKAAEKLYHRKFVRKFAGFERAALKRLEILDAAPTLGALAAFPGNRCEALSGDRKGQYSIRINKQWRLCFEWNEGAAEVEIVDYH
;
A
#
# COMPACT_ATOMS: atom_id res chain seq x y z
N MET A 1 -4.34 -8.70 -7.04
CA MET A 1 -5.17 -7.60 -7.55
C MET A 1 -5.70 -6.76 -6.40
N ILE A 2 -5.64 -5.44 -6.54
CA ILE A 2 -6.24 -4.55 -5.54
C ILE A 2 -7.75 -4.57 -5.74
N LYS A 3 -8.47 -4.86 -4.68
CA LYS A 3 -9.93 -5.03 -4.72
C LYS A 3 -10.69 -3.77 -4.37
N SER A 4 -10.15 -2.94 -3.48
CA SER A 4 -10.80 -1.71 -3.06
C SER A 4 -9.78 -0.76 -2.43
N PHE A 5 -10.15 0.52 -2.37
CA PHE A 5 -9.35 1.57 -1.75
C PHE A 5 -10.15 2.19 -0.61
N LYS A 6 -9.48 2.40 0.50
CA LYS A 6 -10.08 3.11 1.63
C LYS A 6 -9.99 4.61 1.44
N CYS A 7 -8.94 5.12 0.79
CA CYS A 7 -8.80 6.54 0.56
C CYS A 7 -8.77 6.87 -0.93
N LYS A 8 -9.49 7.93 -1.30
CA LYS A 8 -9.58 8.35 -2.70
C LYS A 8 -8.24 8.80 -3.27
N ALA A 9 -7.36 9.34 -2.43
CA ALA A 9 -6.05 9.80 -2.87
C ALA A 9 -5.21 8.63 -3.41
N ALA A 10 -5.21 7.49 -2.70
CA ALA A 10 -4.49 6.31 -3.16
C ALA A 10 -5.09 5.78 -4.47
N GLU A 11 -6.40 5.78 -4.58
CA GLU A 11 -7.09 5.33 -5.79
C GLU A 11 -6.73 6.23 -6.98
N LYS A 12 -6.71 7.54 -6.79
CA LYS A 12 -6.33 8.48 -7.84
C LYS A 12 -4.91 8.25 -8.32
N LEU A 13 -3.99 8.04 -7.38
CA LEU A 13 -2.61 7.76 -7.75
C LEU A 13 -2.50 6.45 -8.53
N TYR A 14 -3.23 5.42 -8.12
CA TYR A 14 -3.26 4.15 -8.82
C TYR A 14 -3.69 4.32 -10.28
N HIS A 15 -4.61 5.26 -10.54
CA HIS A 15 -5.08 5.60 -11.89
C HIS A 15 -4.22 6.68 -12.56
N ARG A 16 -3.04 6.94 -12.04
CA ARG A 16 -2.04 7.89 -12.58
C ARG A 16 -2.51 9.34 -12.58
N LYS A 17 -3.37 9.70 -11.64
CA LYS A 17 -3.78 11.08 -11.46
C LYS A 17 -2.85 11.75 -10.46
N PHE A 18 -2.59 13.03 -10.67
CA PHE A 18 -1.76 13.78 -9.74
C PHE A 18 -2.48 13.94 -8.40
N VAL A 19 -1.78 13.68 -7.30
CA VAL A 19 -2.27 13.92 -5.94
C VAL A 19 -1.22 14.76 -5.23
N ARG A 20 -1.57 16.00 -4.92
CA ARG A 20 -0.65 16.96 -4.32
C ARG A 20 0.00 16.44 -3.05
N LYS A 21 -0.76 15.75 -2.24
CA LYS A 21 -0.31 15.15 -0.97
C LYS A 21 0.89 14.22 -1.16
N PHE A 22 0.99 13.58 -2.32
CA PHE A 22 2.04 12.60 -2.62
C PHE A 22 3.13 13.18 -3.54
N ALA A 23 3.10 14.48 -3.77
CA ALA A 23 4.11 15.12 -4.62
C ALA A 23 5.50 14.86 -4.04
N GLY A 24 6.44 14.53 -4.92
CA GLY A 24 7.81 14.24 -4.52
C GLY A 24 8.10 12.77 -4.31
N PHE A 25 7.08 11.94 -4.07
CA PHE A 25 7.30 10.49 -3.94
C PHE A 25 6.25 9.65 -4.68
N GLU A 26 5.51 10.26 -5.61
CA GLU A 26 4.47 9.55 -6.34
C GLU A 26 5.01 8.35 -7.12
N ARG A 27 6.23 8.42 -7.64
CA ARG A 27 6.82 7.28 -8.36
C ARG A 27 7.06 6.10 -7.43
N ALA A 28 7.59 6.35 -6.24
CA ALA A 28 7.83 5.31 -5.25
C ALA A 28 6.50 4.71 -4.78
N ALA A 29 5.50 5.55 -4.53
CA ALA A 29 4.18 5.11 -4.09
C ALA A 29 3.49 4.27 -5.16
N LEU A 30 3.53 4.72 -6.42
CA LEU A 30 2.92 3.99 -7.53
C LEU A 30 3.59 2.63 -7.72
N LYS A 31 4.91 2.57 -7.59
CA LYS A 31 5.65 1.32 -7.69
C LYS A 31 5.15 0.31 -6.65
N ARG A 32 4.93 0.76 -5.41
CA ARG A 32 4.43 -0.14 -4.36
C ARG A 32 2.99 -0.56 -4.62
N LEU A 33 2.16 0.34 -5.15
CA LEU A 33 0.79 -0.02 -5.54
C LEU A 33 0.80 -1.10 -6.63
N GLU A 34 1.69 -0.98 -7.59
CA GLU A 34 1.82 -1.97 -8.67
C GLU A 34 2.31 -3.33 -8.14
N ILE A 35 3.27 -3.31 -7.22
CA ILE A 35 3.76 -4.53 -6.58
C ILE A 35 2.63 -5.20 -5.80
N LEU A 36 1.87 -4.42 -5.05
CA LEU A 36 0.73 -4.91 -4.29
C LEU A 36 -0.33 -5.52 -5.20
N ASP A 37 -0.63 -4.83 -6.29
CA ASP A 37 -1.62 -5.27 -7.27
C ASP A 37 -1.25 -6.59 -7.92
N ALA A 38 0.04 -6.80 -8.16
CA ALA A 38 0.54 -7.99 -8.86
C ALA A 38 0.77 -9.18 -7.93
N ALA A 39 0.83 -8.98 -6.62
CA ALA A 39 1.19 -10.04 -5.68
C ALA A 39 0.11 -11.13 -5.65
N PRO A 40 0.48 -12.40 -5.90
CA PRO A 40 -0.50 -13.50 -5.90
C PRO A 40 -0.87 -13.93 -4.49
N THR A 41 0.02 -13.76 -3.52
CA THR A 41 -0.21 -14.13 -2.13
C THR A 41 0.43 -13.11 -1.20
N LEU A 42 -0.03 -13.10 0.04
CA LEU A 42 0.57 -12.25 1.07
C LEU A 42 2.03 -12.66 1.33
N GLY A 43 2.32 -13.97 1.28
CA GLY A 43 3.68 -14.46 1.45
C GLY A 43 4.63 -13.96 0.36
N ALA A 44 4.17 -13.93 -0.89
CA ALA A 44 4.97 -13.40 -1.98
C ALA A 44 5.25 -11.91 -1.80
N LEU A 45 4.25 -11.18 -1.32
CA LEU A 45 4.39 -9.75 -1.04
C LEU A 45 5.42 -9.53 0.08
N ALA A 46 5.34 -10.33 1.15
CA ALA A 46 6.25 -10.23 2.28
C ALA A 46 7.69 -10.55 1.87
N ALA A 47 7.87 -11.45 0.92
CA ALA A 47 9.19 -11.86 0.45
C ALA A 47 9.81 -10.85 -0.53
N PHE A 48 9.02 -9.93 -1.08
CA PHE A 48 9.53 -8.97 -2.07
C PHE A 48 10.51 -8.00 -1.42
N PRO A 49 11.73 -7.86 -1.98
CA PRO A 49 12.76 -7.00 -1.38
C PRO A 49 12.30 -5.55 -1.24
N GLY A 50 12.59 -4.96 -0.09
CA GLY A 50 12.29 -3.57 0.17
C GLY A 50 10.89 -3.26 0.65
N ASN A 51 9.97 -4.24 0.62
CA ASN A 51 8.59 -4.00 1.08
C ASN A 51 8.48 -3.81 2.59
N ARG A 52 9.31 -4.50 3.36
CA ARG A 52 9.21 -4.49 4.82
C ARG A 52 7.78 -4.70 5.27
N CYS A 53 7.18 -5.79 4.81
CA CYS A 53 5.79 -6.12 5.11
C CYS A 53 5.64 -6.41 6.60
N GLU A 54 4.64 -5.78 7.22
CA GLU A 54 4.37 -5.94 8.65
C GLU A 54 2.88 -6.17 8.89
N ALA A 55 2.57 -7.07 9.81
CA ALA A 55 1.21 -7.18 10.34
C ALA A 55 1.02 -6.10 11.38
N LEU A 56 -0.09 -5.40 11.31
CA LEU A 56 -0.36 -4.28 12.21
C LEU A 56 -1.16 -4.73 13.43
N SER A 57 -1.13 -3.92 14.48
CA SER A 57 -1.80 -4.23 15.74
C SER A 57 -2.63 -3.04 16.21
N GLY A 58 -3.23 -3.16 17.39
CA GLY A 58 -4.06 -2.10 17.95
C GLY A 58 -5.28 -1.84 17.07
N ASP A 59 -5.54 -0.59 16.77
CA ASP A 59 -6.69 -0.17 15.96
C ASP A 59 -6.62 -0.69 14.53
N ARG A 60 -5.44 -1.12 14.08
CA ARG A 60 -5.24 -1.63 12.73
C ARG A 60 -5.06 -3.14 12.69
N LYS A 61 -5.43 -3.84 13.76
CA LYS A 61 -5.36 -5.30 13.78
C LYS A 61 -6.12 -5.88 12.60
N GLY A 62 -5.52 -6.84 11.91
CA GLY A 62 -6.09 -7.42 10.69
C GLY A 62 -5.60 -6.76 9.43
N GLN A 63 -4.82 -5.70 9.56
CA GLN A 63 -4.22 -5.02 8.42
C GLN A 63 -2.73 -5.33 8.35
N TYR A 64 -2.17 -5.04 7.17
CA TYR A 64 -0.75 -5.18 6.89
C TYR A 64 -0.24 -3.89 6.27
N SER A 65 1.06 -3.67 6.31
CA SER A 65 1.65 -2.53 5.62
C SER A 65 2.89 -2.91 4.86
N ILE A 66 3.16 -2.20 3.76
CA ILE A 66 4.44 -2.26 3.07
C ILE A 66 4.99 -0.85 2.97
N ARG A 67 6.31 -0.74 2.95
CA ARG A 67 7.00 0.54 3.02
C ARG A 67 7.07 1.21 1.66
N ILE A 68 6.73 2.50 1.60
CA ILE A 68 6.97 3.34 0.43
C ILE A 68 8.32 4.06 0.58
N ASN A 69 8.51 4.75 1.70
CA ASN A 69 9.75 5.44 2.03
C ASN A 69 9.85 5.56 3.56
N LYS A 70 10.72 6.41 4.07
CA LYS A 70 10.92 6.56 5.52
C LYS A 70 9.67 6.99 6.27
N GLN A 71 8.78 7.70 5.59
CA GLN A 71 7.61 8.34 6.22
C GLN A 71 6.30 7.66 5.87
N TRP A 72 6.16 7.20 4.63
CA TRP A 72 4.87 6.75 4.10
C TRP A 72 4.83 5.24 3.90
N ARG A 73 3.66 4.66 4.18
CA ARG A 73 3.42 3.23 3.99
C ARG A 73 2.07 3.01 3.33
N LEU A 74 1.96 1.88 2.62
CA LEU A 74 0.67 1.37 2.15
C LEU A 74 0.11 0.47 3.24
N CYS A 75 -1.12 0.74 3.65
CA CYS A 75 -1.84 -0.14 4.58
C CYS A 75 -3.01 -0.78 3.85
N PHE A 76 -3.30 -2.04 4.18
CA PHE A 76 -4.33 -2.80 3.48
C PHE A 76 -4.76 -4.01 4.30
N GLU A 77 -5.93 -4.55 3.95
CA GLU A 77 -6.37 -5.86 4.42
C GLU A 77 -6.06 -6.87 3.33
N TRP A 78 -5.90 -8.13 3.70
CA TRP A 78 -5.64 -9.17 2.70
C TRP A 78 -6.71 -10.24 2.78
N ASN A 79 -7.43 -10.43 1.68
CA ASN A 79 -8.45 -11.47 1.54
C ASN A 79 -8.44 -11.88 0.07
N GLU A 80 -7.52 -12.78 -0.29
CA GLU A 80 -7.29 -13.20 -1.67
C GLU A 80 -7.00 -12.01 -2.58
N GLY A 81 -6.32 -11.02 -2.03
CA GLY A 81 -5.98 -9.78 -2.69
C GLY A 81 -6.03 -8.64 -1.70
N ALA A 82 -5.46 -7.51 -2.08
CA ALA A 82 -5.42 -6.34 -1.20
C ALA A 82 -6.74 -5.58 -1.23
N ALA A 83 -7.28 -5.27 -0.07
CA ALA A 83 -8.52 -4.53 0.08
C ALA A 83 -8.31 -3.35 1.02
N GLU A 84 -9.15 -2.35 0.91
CA GLU A 84 -9.12 -1.15 1.76
C GLU A 84 -7.75 -0.51 1.78
N VAL A 85 -7.17 -0.36 0.58
CA VAL A 85 -5.81 0.16 0.42
C VAL A 85 -5.79 1.66 0.71
N GLU A 86 -4.83 2.09 1.51
CA GLU A 86 -4.62 3.51 1.79
C GLU A 86 -3.14 3.81 1.91
N ILE A 87 -2.78 5.05 1.68
CA ILE A 87 -1.41 5.53 1.84
C ILE A 87 -1.40 6.41 3.08
N VAL A 88 -0.60 6.04 4.07
CA VAL A 88 -0.58 6.74 5.36
C VAL A 88 0.81 7.25 5.69
N ASP A 89 0.82 8.37 6.41
CA ASP A 89 2.02 8.95 7.01
C ASP A 89 2.25 8.17 8.30
N TYR A 90 3.32 7.42 8.34
CA TYR A 90 3.55 6.45 9.40
C TYR A 90 4.86 6.74 10.13
N HIS A 91 4.73 7.19 11.33
CA HIS A 91 5.89 7.49 12.20
C HIS A 91 6.06 6.41 13.25
#